data_01288d410116a4f17408519051ba2ed3
#
_entry.id   01288d410116a4f17408519051ba2ed3
#
_cell.length_a   1.000
_cell.length_b   1.000
_cell.length_c   1.000
_cell.angle_alpha   90.00
_cell.angle_beta   90.00
_cell.angle_gamma   90.00
#
_symmetry.space_group_name_H-M   'P 1'
#
loop_
_entity.id
_entity.type
_entity.pdbx_description
1 polymer ?
#
loop_
_entity_poly.entity_id
_entity_poly.type
_entity_poly.pdbx_seq_one_letter_code
_entity_poly.pdbx_strand_id
1 'polypeptide(L)'
;MHILPPLETVKDITATQQYNVLPLSCEILSDFITPIEAMRILKNVSTHCYMLESAQVDDRWGRYTFLGFDPKLEITCIDGKMKAGGLTVRTDDPSQYLRELLSSYRSPRFDYLPSFTGGLVGYFSYDYLKYSEPSVRCGEQDEDSFKDVDLMLFDKVIAFDHVRQKIVLIVNMALSDVEVGYNKAKLELEQLVSLLKTGEKKQEAPGRLLGEVTPLFSKEQFCAMVETAKHHIREGDIFQIVLSNRLSAPFEGSLLDTYRVLRTINPSPYMFYFSGTDVEVAGASPETLVKLKDGVLHTFPLAGTRPRGKTDEEDKALEESLLHDEKELAEHNMLVDLGRNDLGKVSKFGTVQVEKLHSIERYSHVMHIGSTVRGEIRDDRDALDAIEAVLPAGTLSGAPKIRACQLIGELENNKRGIYGDRVHRLHREYGYLHRHPHRLQEKRARVRPQRRGHRGRFRPRNRVSGMHQQGEGRGQRLDACAGGRPMILLIDNYDSFSYNLYQLVGAID
;
A
#
# COMPACT_ATOMS: atom_id res chain seq x y z
N MET A 1 -3.78 -5.03 36.50
CA MET A 1 -3.42 -5.30 35.11
C MET A 1 -2.64 -6.62 35.07
N HIS A 2 -3.03 -7.57 34.23
CA HIS A 2 -2.29 -8.84 34.07
C HIS A 2 -1.32 -8.69 32.89
N ILE A 3 -0.02 -8.86 33.14
CA ILE A 3 1.05 -8.70 32.15
C ILE A 3 1.56 -10.08 31.76
N LEU A 4 1.72 -10.30 30.46
CA LEU A 4 2.26 -11.51 29.87
C LEU A 4 3.45 -11.20 28.96
N PRO A 5 4.50 -12.06 28.97
CA PRO A 5 4.73 -13.13 29.92
C PRO A 5 5.20 -12.59 31.30
N PRO A 6 5.11 -13.37 32.37
CA PRO A 6 5.63 -13.00 33.67
C PRO A 6 7.18 -12.90 33.67
N LEU A 7 7.75 -12.15 34.60
CA LEU A 7 9.20 -11.88 34.66
C LEU A 7 10.07 -13.15 34.65
N GLU A 8 9.66 -14.19 35.36
CA GLU A 8 10.41 -15.47 35.41
C GLU A 8 10.49 -16.10 33.99
N THR A 9 9.40 -16.14 33.26
CA THR A 9 9.40 -16.61 31.88
C THR A 9 10.28 -15.76 30.98
N VAL A 10 10.33 -14.44 31.20
CA VAL A 10 11.24 -13.55 30.46
C VAL A 10 12.70 -13.89 30.74
N LYS A 11 13.05 -14.17 32.02
CA LYS A 11 14.40 -14.60 32.40
C LYS A 11 14.79 -15.91 31.72
N ASP A 12 13.87 -16.90 31.69
CA ASP A 12 14.12 -18.19 31.03
C ASP A 12 14.37 -18.02 29.52
N ILE A 13 13.54 -17.20 28.84
CA ILE A 13 13.72 -16.92 27.42
C ILE A 13 15.03 -16.20 27.16
N THR A 14 15.40 -15.23 28.01
CA THR A 14 16.64 -14.47 27.85
C THR A 14 17.87 -15.36 28.00
N ALA A 15 17.81 -16.36 28.86
CA ALA A 15 18.90 -17.32 29.06
C ALA A 15 19.26 -18.10 27.77
N THR A 16 18.34 -18.20 26.81
CA THR A 16 18.62 -18.84 25.49
C THR A 16 19.51 -18.01 24.57
N GLN A 17 19.69 -16.72 24.84
CA GLN A 17 20.45 -15.75 24.03
C GLN A 17 20.01 -15.68 22.53
N GLN A 18 18.80 -16.15 22.21
CA GLN A 18 18.30 -16.17 20.83
C GLN A 18 17.68 -14.84 20.40
N TYR A 19 17.24 -14.02 21.36
CA TYR A 19 16.44 -12.81 21.15
C TYR A 19 17.11 -11.58 21.73
N ASN A 20 16.79 -10.41 21.15
CA ASN A 20 17.28 -9.11 21.60
C ASN A 20 16.16 -8.27 22.25
N VAL A 21 14.93 -8.54 21.83
CA VAL A 21 13.73 -7.87 22.33
C VAL A 21 12.66 -8.91 22.64
N LEU A 22 11.69 -8.53 23.49
CA LEU A 22 10.58 -9.40 23.87
C LEU A 22 9.32 -8.56 24.05
N PRO A 23 8.18 -8.96 23.42
CA PRO A 23 6.91 -8.27 23.59
C PRO A 23 6.29 -8.62 24.96
N LEU A 24 6.11 -7.60 25.80
CA LEU A 24 5.23 -7.64 26.94
C LEU A 24 3.85 -7.14 26.56
N SER A 25 2.80 -7.72 27.12
CA SER A 25 1.44 -7.34 26.75
C SER A 25 0.50 -7.33 27.93
N CYS A 26 -0.57 -6.54 27.80
CA CYS A 26 -1.77 -6.67 28.64
C CYS A 26 -3.02 -6.50 27.79
N GLU A 27 -4.14 -7.05 28.29
CA GLU A 27 -5.44 -6.93 27.66
C GLU A 27 -6.37 -6.05 28.48
N ILE A 28 -7.17 -5.20 27.78
CA ILE A 28 -8.28 -4.42 28.34
C ILE A 28 -9.52 -4.62 27.45
N LEU A 29 -10.71 -4.32 27.97
CA LEU A 29 -11.95 -4.35 27.18
C LEU A 29 -11.94 -3.18 26.15
N SER A 30 -12.56 -3.38 25.01
CA SER A 30 -12.62 -2.37 23.93
C SER A 30 -13.93 -1.58 23.88
N ASP A 31 -14.81 -1.76 24.86
CA ASP A 31 -16.16 -1.21 24.90
C ASP A 31 -16.25 0.31 25.18
N PHE A 32 -15.13 0.95 25.48
CA PHE A 32 -15.08 2.38 25.82
C PHE A 32 -14.49 3.27 24.73
N ILE A 33 -13.84 2.71 23.68
CA ILE A 33 -13.16 3.49 22.64
C ILE A 33 -13.13 2.74 21.30
N THR A 34 -13.26 3.47 20.21
CA THR A 34 -13.08 2.94 18.84
C THR A 34 -11.65 3.17 18.33
N PRO A 35 -11.17 2.40 17.32
CA PRO A 35 -9.86 2.64 16.71
C PRO A 35 -9.66 4.07 16.21
N ILE A 36 -10.67 4.69 15.60
CA ILE A 36 -10.61 6.09 15.13
C ILE A 36 -10.45 7.07 16.29
N GLU A 37 -11.18 6.87 17.38
CA GLU A 37 -11.06 7.73 18.55
C GLU A 37 -9.69 7.57 19.22
N ALA A 38 -9.18 6.34 19.28
CA ALA A 38 -7.81 6.06 19.73
C ALA A 38 -6.79 6.79 18.85
N MET A 39 -6.95 6.74 17.52
CA MET A 39 -6.07 7.45 16.59
C MET A 39 -6.06 8.96 16.83
N ARG A 40 -7.21 9.58 17.14
CA ARG A 40 -7.29 11.01 17.49
C ARG A 40 -6.51 11.34 18.76
N ILE A 41 -6.52 10.45 19.76
CA ILE A 41 -5.72 10.60 20.97
C ILE A 41 -4.23 10.46 20.63
N LEU A 42 -3.84 9.45 19.85
CA LEU A 42 -2.44 9.21 19.48
C LEU A 42 -1.88 10.38 18.66
N LYS A 43 -2.65 10.94 17.74
CA LYS A 43 -2.26 12.12 16.94
C LYS A 43 -2.08 13.38 17.79
N ASN A 44 -2.64 13.45 18.99
CA ASN A 44 -2.43 14.57 19.91
C ASN A 44 -1.06 14.49 20.60
N VAL A 45 -0.53 13.29 20.79
CA VAL A 45 0.76 13.07 21.46
C VAL A 45 1.92 12.78 20.52
N SER A 46 1.64 12.40 19.27
CA SER A 46 2.66 12.12 18.26
C SER A 46 2.23 12.57 16.88
N THR A 47 3.18 13.12 16.11
CA THR A 47 2.97 13.41 14.69
C THR A 47 3.10 12.16 13.81
N HIS A 48 3.77 11.12 14.34
CA HIS A 48 4.02 9.87 13.66
C HIS A 48 3.07 8.80 14.20
N CYS A 49 2.06 8.48 13.40
CA CYS A 49 1.05 7.49 13.74
C CYS A 49 0.71 6.63 12.54
N TYR A 50 0.30 5.40 12.79
CA TYR A 50 -0.32 4.56 11.77
C TYR A 50 -1.56 3.84 12.30
N MET A 51 -2.44 3.50 11.37
CA MET A 51 -3.54 2.56 11.57
C MET A 51 -3.59 1.61 10.37
N LEU A 52 -3.57 0.32 10.66
CA LEU A 52 -3.69 -0.75 9.67
C LEU A 52 -4.88 -1.61 10.04
N GLU A 53 -5.81 -1.78 9.12
CA GLU A 53 -7.02 -2.57 9.36
C GLU A 53 -7.50 -3.27 8.09
N SER A 54 -8.43 -4.20 8.24
CA SER A 54 -9.16 -4.78 7.14
C SER A 54 -10.66 -4.53 7.36
N ALA A 55 -11.33 -4.06 6.33
CA ALA A 55 -12.77 -3.84 6.38
C ALA A 55 -13.58 -5.10 6.02
N GLN A 56 -12.94 -6.17 5.57
CA GLN A 56 -13.57 -7.46 5.36
C GLN A 56 -13.61 -8.23 6.68
N VAL A 57 -14.82 -8.50 7.16
CA VAL A 57 -15.03 -9.29 8.39
C VAL A 57 -15.30 -10.72 7.98
N ASP A 58 -14.25 -11.52 7.86
CA ASP A 58 -14.34 -12.97 7.86
C ASP A 58 -13.35 -13.55 8.88
N ASP A 59 -13.42 -14.85 9.16
CA ASP A 59 -12.56 -15.52 10.16
C ASP A 59 -11.04 -15.42 9.86
N ARG A 60 -10.67 -14.98 8.66
CA ARG A 60 -9.27 -14.87 8.19
C ARG A 60 -8.78 -13.42 8.10
N TRP A 61 -9.67 -12.49 7.81
CA TRP A 61 -9.38 -11.08 7.57
C TRP A 61 -10.24 -10.22 8.51
N GLY A 62 -9.74 -9.07 8.91
CA GLY A 62 -10.54 -8.10 9.69
C GLY A 62 -10.61 -8.35 11.19
N ARG A 63 -9.92 -9.38 11.71
CA ARG A 63 -9.91 -9.63 13.17
C ARG A 63 -9.29 -8.48 13.95
N TYR A 64 -8.21 -7.88 13.42
CA TYR A 64 -7.45 -6.87 14.14
C TYR A 64 -7.42 -5.52 13.42
N THR A 65 -7.49 -4.44 14.20
CA THR A 65 -7.00 -3.12 13.80
C THR A 65 -5.75 -2.80 14.61
N PHE A 66 -4.64 -2.52 13.92
CA PHE A 66 -3.37 -2.19 14.54
C PHE A 66 -3.13 -0.69 14.49
N LEU A 67 -2.74 -0.10 15.64
CA LEU A 67 -2.30 1.28 15.73
C LEU A 67 -0.92 1.35 16.38
N GLY A 68 -0.13 2.33 15.94
CA GLY A 68 1.13 2.68 16.58
C GLY A 68 1.36 4.19 16.50
N PHE A 69 2.21 4.67 17.38
CA PHE A 69 2.59 6.07 17.50
C PHE A 69 3.96 6.19 18.14
N ASP A 70 4.56 7.36 18.03
CA ASP A 70 5.84 7.67 18.66
C ASP A 70 6.92 6.62 18.37
N PRO A 71 7.34 6.49 17.08
CA PRO A 71 8.30 5.48 16.66
C PRO A 71 9.65 5.71 17.33
N LYS A 72 10.35 4.63 17.61
CA LYS A 72 11.71 4.64 18.16
C LYS A 72 12.73 5.20 17.18
N LEU A 73 12.48 5.02 15.89
CA LEU A 73 13.37 5.44 14.82
C LEU A 73 12.58 5.71 13.55
N GLU A 74 12.87 6.80 12.86
CA GLU A 74 12.46 7.08 11.49
C GLU A 74 13.62 6.79 10.54
N ILE A 75 13.38 6.05 9.47
CA ILE A 75 14.34 5.66 8.45
C ILE A 75 13.84 6.14 7.10
N THR A 76 14.62 6.99 6.46
CA THR A 76 14.26 7.55 5.16
C THR A 76 15.38 7.38 4.16
N CYS A 77 15.05 7.17 2.88
CA CYS A 77 16.03 7.16 1.79
C CYS A 77 15.50 7.98 0.62
N ILE A 78 16.34 8.84 0.06
CA ILE A 78 16.10 9.61 -1.17
C ILE A 78 17.37 9.54 -2.00
N ASP A 79 17.31 8.97 -3.19
CA ASP A 79 18.41 8.87 -4.15
C ASP A 79 19.73 8.40 -3.50
N GLY A 80 19.63 7.29 -2.76
CA GLY A 80 20.75 6.68 -2.06
C GLY A 80 21.24 7.43 -0.82
N LYS A 81 20.64 8.56 -0.46
CA LYS A 81 20.93 9.25 0.80
C LYS A 81 19.98 8.74 1.87
N MET A 82 20.47 7.84 2.68
CA MET A 82 19.71 7.23 3.77
C MET A 82 19.96 7.97 5.09
N LYS A 83 18.87 8.19 5.84
CA LYS A 83 18.88 8.77 7.18
C LYS A 83 18.18 7.82 8.15
N ALA A 84 18.77 7.64 9.33
CA ALA A 84 18.18 6.88 10.42
C ALA A 84 18.55 7.54 11.75
N GLY A 85 17.59 8.17 12.40
CA GLY A 85 17.86 9.02 13.57
C GLY A 85 18.85 10.14 13.22
N GLY A 86 19.96 10.22 13.97
CA GLY A 86 21.03 11.20 13.72
C GLY A 86 22.06 10.79 12.66
N LEU A 87 21.97 9.57 12.13
CA LEU A 87 22.93 9.04 11.15
C LEU A 87 22.48 9.36 9.73
N THR A 88 23.43 9.75 8.87
CA THR A 88 23.20 9.90 7.43
C THR A 88 24.31 9.17 6.69
N VAL A 89 23.94 8.27 5.79
CA VAL A 89 24.84 7.49 4.93
C VAL A 89 24.43 7.59 3.47
N ARG A 90 25.41 7.43 2.56
CA ARG A 90 25.12 7.14 1.15
C ARG A 90 25.23 5.65 0.91
N THR A 91 24.25 5.09 0.23
CA THR A 91 24.21 3.67 -0.09
C THR A 91 23.51 3.45 -1.44
N ASP A 92 24.00 2.47 -2.16
CA ASP A 92 23.32 1.94 -3.37
C ASP A 92 22.43 0.72 -3.03
N ASP A 93 22.46 0.28 -1.77
CA ASP A 93 21.64 -0.82 -1.25
C ASP A 93 21.04 -0.44 0.12
N PRO A 94 19.89 0.25 0.14
CA PRO A 94 19.18 0.59 1.37
C PRO A 94 18.75 -0.64 2.19
N SER A 95 18.51 -1.79 1.54
CA SER A 95 18.07 -3.00 2.23
C SER A 95 19.13 -3.59 3.14
N GLN A 96 20.42 -3.45 2.82
CA GLN A 96 21.49 -3.90 3.71
C GLN A 96 21.41 -3.23 5.08
N TYR A 97 21.23 -1.92 5.11
CA TYR A 97 21.10 -1.18 6.37
C TYR A 97 19.85 -1.62 7.15
N LEU A 98 18.74 -1.85 6.45
CA LEU A 98 17.51 -2.36 7.09
C LEU A 98 17.71 -3.75 7.68
N ARG A 99 18.47 -4.64 7.02
CA ARG A 99 18.85 -5.97 7.55
C ARG A 99 19.67 -5.86 8.83
N GLU A 100 20.69 -5.00 8.84
CA GLU A 100 21.53 -4.76 10.02
C GLU A 100 20.66 -4.27 11.20
N LEU A 101 19.76 -3.31 10.95
CA LEU A 101 18.84 -2.83 11.97
C LEU A 101 17.93 -3.96 12.48
N LEU A 102 17.27 -4.68 11.59
CA LEU A 102 16.31 -5.75 11.96
C LEU A 102 17.00 -6.90 12.71
N SER A 103 18.28 -7.17 12.44
CA SER A 103 19.06 -8.17 13.17
C SER A 103 19.15 -7.88 14.67
N SER A 104 19.03 -6.61 15.07
CA SER A 104 19.02 -6.14 16.46
C SER A 104 17.64 -6.24 17.13
N TYR A 105 16.60 -6.66 16.37
CA TYR A 105 15.21 -6.74 16.86
C TYR A 105 14.64 -8.15 16.76
N ARG A 106 15.46 -9.18 17.01
CA ARG A 106 14.97 -10.57 17.06
C ARG A 106 14.09 -10.77 18.28
N SER A 107 12.86 -11.23 18.06
CA SER A 107 11.80 -11.36 19.05
C SER A 107 11.17 -12.75 19.02
N PRO A 108 10.81 -13.35 20.17
CA PRO A 108 9.99 -14.57 20.21
C PRO A 108 8.57 -14.29 19.73
N ARG A 109 7.91 -15.32 19.20
CA ARG A 109 6.49 -15.30 18.88
C ARG A 109 5.70 -16.02 19.98
N PHE A 110 4.53 -15.47 20.32
CA PHE A 110 3.61 -16.07 21.29
C PHE A 110 2.23 -16.24 20.64
N ASP A 111 1.65 -17.43 20.73
CA ASP A 111 0.37 -17.76 20.12
C ASP A 111 -0.82 -16.95 20.68
N TYR A 112 -0.69 -16.41 21.88
CA TYR A 112 -1.71 -15.56 22.50
C TYR A 112 -1.65 -14.10 22.00
N LEU A 113 -0.60 -13.69 21.26
CA LEU A 113 -0.46 -12.38 20.69
C LEU A 113 -0.95 -12.33 19.23
N PRO A 114 -1.35 -11.15 18.73
CA PRO A 114 -1.61 -10.97 17.32
C PRO A 114 -0.35 -11.17 16.47
N SER A 115 -0.52 -11.38 15.17
CA SER A 115 0.58 -11.65 14.24
C SER A 115 1.59 -10.51 14.11
N PHE A 116 1.18 -9.28 14.39
CA PHE A 116 2.03 -8.09 14.39
C PHE A 116 2.17 -7.55 15.82
N THR A 117 3.39 -7.56 16.33
CA THR A 117 3.72 -7.15 17.70
C THR A 117 4.67 -5.95 17.76
N GLY A 118 5.06 -5.41 16.60
CA GLY A 118 6.00 -4.30 16.43
C GLY A 118 6.93 -4.54 15.26
N GLY A 119 7.65 -3.50 14.84
CA GLY A 119 8.57 -3.55 13.72
C GLY A 119 8.49 -2.31 12.83
N LEU A 120 8.92 -2.45 11.59
CA LEU A 120 8.92 -1.37 10.61
C LEU A 120 7.55 -1.23 9.95
N VAL A 121 7.01 -0.01 9.96
CA VAL A 121 5.79 0.37 9.26
C VAL A 121 6.05 1.62 8.43
N GLY A 122 5.57 1.64 7.20
CA GLY A 122 5.77 2.73 6.26
C GLY A 122 5.65 2.23 4.81
N TYR A 123 6.45 2.79 3.90
CA TYR A 123 6.39 2.42 2.49
C TYR A 123 7.76 2.34 1.81
N PHE A 124 7.81 1.50 0.77
CA PHE A 124 8.78 1.55 -0.30
C PHE A 124 8.10 2.17 -1.52
N SER A 125 8.74 3.16 -2.15
CA SER A 125 8.17 3.79 -3.35
C SER A 125 8.23 2.87 -4.57
N TYR A 126 7.47 3.21 -5.62
CA TYR A 126 7.63 2.58 -6.92
C TYR A 126 9.07 2.69 -7.43
N ASP A 127 9.70 3.84 -7.22
CA ASP A 127 11.05 4.17 -7.68
C ASP A 127 12.16 3.45 -6.90
N TYR A 128 11.81 2.71 -5.82
CA TYR A 128 12.73 1.83 -5.10
C TYR A 128 13.32 0.75 -6.01
N LEU A 129 12.61 0.39 -7.10
CA LEU A 129 13.06 -0.56 -8.11
C LEU A 129 14.48 -0.27 -8.64
N LYS A 130 14.89 1.00 -8.68
CA LYS A 130 16.25 1.40 -9.14
C LYS A 130 17.39 0.76 -8.33
N TYR A 131 17.13 0.36 -7.08
CA TYR A 131 18.13 -0.29 -6.21
C TYR A 131 18.23 -1.80 -6.49
N SER A 132 17.13 -2.46 -6.80
CA SER A 132 17.11 -3.90 -7.13
C SER A 132 17.37 -4.19 -8.61
N GLU A 133 17.02 -3.24 -9.50
CA GLU A 133 17.15 -3.37 -10.96
C GLU A 133 17.81 -2.12 -11.57
N PRO A 134 19.14 -1.96 -11.50
CA PRO A 134 19.85 -0.75 -11.97
C PRO A 134 19.69 -0.47 -13.47
N SER A 135 19.20 -1.42 -14.25
CA SER A 135 18.88 -1.24 -15.68
C SER A 135 17.62 -0.40 -15.91
N VAL A 136 16.81 -0.19 -14.87
CA VAL A 136 15.61 0.64 -14.93
C VAL A 136 15.95 2.04 -14.48
N ARG A 137 15.75 3.00 -15.39
CA ARG A 137 15.84 4.43 -15.06
C ARG A 137 14.45 4.91 -14.67
N CYS A 138 14.30 5.36 -13.43
CA CYS A 138 13.13 6.12 -13.01
C CYS A 138 13.14 7.49 -13.69
N GLY A 139 11.98 8.13 -13.83
CA GLY A 139 11.89 9.47 -14.44
C GLY A 139 12.78 10.50 -13.73
N GLU A 140 13.23 11.51 -14.46
CA GLU A 140 14.14 12.54 -13.93
C GLU A 140 13.37 13.64 -13.15
N GLN A 141 12.11 13.87 -13.49
CA GLN A 141 11.28 14.87 -12.83
C GLN A 141 10.78 14.36 -11.50
N ASP A 142 10.96 15.16 -10.45
CA ASP A 142 10.57 14.83 -9.07
C ASP A 142 10.04 16.09 -8.37
N GLU A 143 8.87 16.55 -8.77
CA GLU A 143 8.24 17.73 -8.19
C GLU A 143 7.83 17.54 -6.73
N ASP A 144 7.64 16.29 -6.32
CA ASP A 144 7.06 15.92 -5.04
C ASP A 144 8.10 15.51 -4.01
N SER A 145 9.33 15.23 -4.42
CA SER A 145 10.44 14.80 -3.56
C SER A 145 10.07 13.63 -2.65
N PHE A 146 9.34 12.64 -3.19
CA PHE A 146 9.01 11.44 -2.42
C PHE A 146 10.24 10.66 -2.05
N LYS A 147 10.22 10.16 -0.82
CA LYS A 147 11.25 9.26 -0.35
C LYS A 147 11.14 7.92 -1.08
N ASP A 148 12.26 7.33 -1.43
CA ASP A 148 12.32 5.96 -1.95
C ASP A 148 11.94 4.96 -0.87
N VAL A 149 12.33 5.25 0.39
CA VAL A 149 11.97 4.50 1.59
C VAL A 149 11.55 5.49 2.67
N ASP A 150 10.41 5.24 3.30
CA ASP A 150 9.95 5.96 4.50
C ASP A 150 9.36 4.94 5.48
N LEU A 151 10.20 4.50 6.40
CA LEU A 151 9.87 3.46 7.38
C LEU A 151 10.07 3.99 8.79
N MET A 152 9.21 3.58 9.68
CA MET A 152 9.27 3.91 11.10
C MET A 152 9.30 2.63 11.93
N LEU A 153 10.21 2.55 12.89
CA LEU A 153 10.31 1.44 13.82
C LEU A 153 9.43 1.69 15.05
N PHE A 154 8.39 0.90 15.16
CA PHE A 154 7.47 0.95 16.30
C PHE A 154 7.75 -0.22 17.25
N ASP A 155 8.01 0.12 18.50
CA ASP A 155 8.17 -0.84 19.61
C ASP A 155 6.91 -0.94 20.47
N LYS A 156 5.91 -0.08 20.24
CA LYS A 156 4.59 -0.09 20.89
C LYS A 156 3.50 -0.34 19.86
N VAL A 157 2.60 -1.27 20.16
CA VAL A 157 1.46 -1.61 19.29
C VAL A 157 0.18 -1.69 20.13
N ILE A 158 -0.88 -1.11 19.60
CA ILE A 158 -2.24 -1.20 20.12
C ILE A 158 -3.04 -2.03 19.11
N ALA A 159 -3.46 -3.23 19.48
CA ALA A 159 -4.22 -4.13 18.63
C ALA A 159 -5.65 -4.29 19.14
N PHE A 160 -6.63 -3.79 18.39
CA PHE A 160 -8.04 -4.03 18.63
C PHE A 160 -8.41 -5.42 18.09
N ASP A 161 -8.75 -6.36 18.97
CA ASP A 161 -9.27 -7.69 18.60
C ASP A 161 -10.80 -7.59 18.53
N HIS A 162 -11.34 -7.47 17.32
CA HIS A 162 -12.77 -7.29 17.08
C HIS A 162 -13.58 -8.54 17.39
N VAL A 163 -12.97 -9.72 17.35
CA VAL A 163 -13.62 -10.99 17.68
C VAL A 163 -13.76 -11.16 19.19
N ARG A 164 -12.70 -10.86 19.96
CA ARG A 164 -12.70 -11.00 21.42
C ARG A 164 -13.18 -9.76 22.16
N GLN A 165 -13.47 -8.66 21.43
CA GLN A 165 -13.86 -7.37 22.00
C GLN A 165 -12.85 -6.86 23.05
N LYS A 166 -11.56 -6.98 22.72
CA LYS A 166 -10.45 -6.57 23.57
C LYS A 166 -9.46 -5.69 22.82
N ILE A 167 -8.72 -4.90 23.58
CA ILE A 167 -7.53 -4.20 23.10
C ILE A 167 -6.33 -4.89 23.73
N VAL A 168 -5.42 -5.39 22.90
CA VAL A 168 -4.13 -5.95 23.31
C VAL A 168 -3.10 -4.84 23.18
N LEU A 169 -2.53 -4.41 24.30
CA LEU A 169 -1.44 -3.42 24.34
C LEU A 169 -0.12 -4.18 24.40
N ILE A 170 0.83 -3.83 23.56
CA ILE A 170 2.10 -4.51 23.40
C ILE A 170 3.22 -3.48 23.49
N VAL A 171 4.25 -3.78 24.28
CA VAL A 171 5.50 -3.01 24.38
C VAL A 171 6.67 -3.96 24.24
N ASN A 172 7.54 -3.71 23.29
CA ASN A 172 8.74 -4.52 23.05
C ASN A 172 9.89 -4.04 23.95
N MET A 173 10.22 -4.82 24.99
CA MET A 173 11.34 -4.53 25.88
C MET A 173 12.66 -5.03 25.31
N ALA A 174 13.76 -4.30 25.56
CA ALA A 174 15.12 -4.79 25.30
C ALA A 174 15.52 -5.81 26.37
N LEU A 175 16.25 -6.85 25.98
CA LEU A 175 16.70 -7.93 26.86
C LEU A 175 18.13 -7.72 27.42
N SER A 176 18.75 -6.56 27.19
CA SER A 176 20.09 -6.23 27.70
C SER A 176 20.14 -6.12 29.24
N ASP A 177 19.04 -5.66 29.85
CA ASP A 177 18.83 -5.67 31.31
C ASP A 177 17.35 -6.04 31.55
N VAL A 178 17.14 -7.27 31.94
CA VAL A 178 15.80 -7.87 32.01
C VAL A 178 14.92 -7.21 33.07
N GLU A 179 15.46 -6.92 34.26
CA GLU A 179 14.64 -6.37 35.35
C GLU A 179 14.29 -4.91 35.09
N VAL A 180 15.24 -4.11 34.65
CA VAL A 180 15.03 -2.71 34.29
C VAL A 180 14.10 -2.62 33.08
N GLY A 181 14.33 -3.42 32.03
CA GLY A 181 13.52 -3.47 30.84
C GLY A 181 12.08 -3.88 31.13
N TYR A 182 11.87 -4.91 31.98
CA TYR A 182 10.54 -5.37 32.38
C TYR A 182 9.75 -4.30 33.14
N ASN A 183 10.38 -3.66 34.13
CA ASN A 183 9.73 -2.61 34.90
C ASN A 183 9.39 -1.38 34.05
N LYS A 184 10.30 -1.01 33.13
CA LYS A 184 10.06 0.09 32.17
C LYS A 184 8.88 -0.24 31.24
N ALA A 185 8.87 -1.39 30.62
CA ALA A 185 7.79 -1.81 29.72
C ALA A 185 6.45 -1.96 30.45
N LYS A 186 6.45 -2.42 31.72
CA LYS A 186 5.28 -2.43 32.57
C LYS A 186 4.71 -1.00 32.78
N LEU A 187 5.56 -0.04 33.09
CA LEU A 187 5.15 1.35 33.25
C LEU A 187 4.59 1.94 31.95
N GLU A 188 5.23 1.63 30.81
CA GLU A 188 4.74 2.05 29.50
C GLU A 188 3.36 1.43 29.17
N LEU A 189 3.12 0.17 29.51
CA LEU A 189 1.78 -0.45 29.37
C LEU A 189 0.73 0.27 30.25
N GLU A 190 1.07 0.64 31.50
CA GLU A 190 0.20 1.40 32.39
C GLU A 190 -0.11 2.79 31.81
N GLN A 191 0.89 3.46 31.25
CA GLN A 191 0.74 4.75 30.56
C GLN A 191 -0.16 4.63 29.32
N LEU A 192 -0.01 3.58 28.51
CA LEU A 192 -0.87 3.32 27.35
C LEU A 192 -2.33 3.12 27.77
N VAL A 193 -2.59 2.36 28.84
CA VAL A 193 -3.96 2.20 29.38
C VAL A 193 -4.54 3.55 29.81
N SER A 194 -3.75 4.36 30.52
CA SER A 194 -4.17 5.69 30.95
C SER A 194 -4.44 6.60 29.75
N LEU A 195 -3.53 6.61 28.77
CA LEU A 195 -3.65 7.42 27.55
C LEU A 195 -4.95 7.12 26.80
N LEU A 196 -5.27 5.84 26.59
CA LEU A 196 -6.51 5.45 25.89
C LEU A 196 -7.78 5.81 26.67
N LYS A 197 -7.72 5.78 28.00
CA LYS A 197 -8.89 6.10 28.87
C LYS A 197 -9.14 7.58 29.08
N THR A 198 -8.08 8.36 29.19
CA THR A 198 -8.16 9.76 29.65
C THR A 198 -7.48 10.77 28.72
N GLY A 199 -6.83 10.31 27.64
CA GLY A 199 -6.14 11.17 26.70
C GLY A 199 -7.07 12.09 25.93
N GLU A 200 -6.62 13.31 25.73
CA GLU A 200 -7.36 14.30 24.94
C GLU A 200 -7.27 13.98 23.45
N LYS A 201 -8.39 14.18 22.74
CA LYS A 201 -8.49 13.96 21.30
C LYS A 201 -8.00 15.20 20.57
N LYS A 202 -7.15 15.01 19.57
CA LYS A 202 -6.73 16.10 18.70
C LYS A 202 -7.92 16.63 17.90
N GLN A 203 -8.12 17.93 17.96
CA GLN A 203 -9.05 18.65 17.10
C GLN A 203 -8.31 19.05 15.83
N GLU A 204 -8.75 18.56 14.69
CA GLU A 204 -8.20 18.90 13.37
C GLU A 204 -9.32 19.48 12.51
N ALA A 205 -8.97 20.44 11.64
CA ALA A 205 -9.92 20.94 10.66
C ALA A 205 -10.29 19.79 9.69
N PRO A 206 -11.56 19.66 9.30
CA PRO A 206 -11.97 18.68 8.30
C PRO A 206 -11.22 18.92 6.98
N GLY A 207 -10.95 17.83 6.27
CA GLY A 207 -10.29 17.90 4.98
C GLY A 207 -11.20 18.55 3.92
N ARG A 208 -10.67 19.53 3.17
CA ARG A 208 -11.39 20.16 2.06
C ARG A 208 -10.48 20.47 0.87
N LEU A 209 -11.03 20.40 -0.33
CA LEU A 209 -10.37 20.87 -1.55
C LEU A 209 -10.44 22.39 -1.62
N LEU A 210 -9.31 23.02 -1.97
CA LEU A 210 -9.22 24.49 -2.15
C LEU A 210 -9.20 24.92 -3.62
N GLY A 211 -9.23 23.97 -4.57
CA GLY A 211 -9.17 24.25 -6.00
C GLY A 211 -9.55 23.04 -6.85
N GLU A 212 -9.41 23.21 -8.15
CA GLU A 212 -9.71 22.19 -9.12
C GLU A 212 -8.66 21.06 -9.12
N VAL A 213 -9.11 19.88 -9.50
CA VAL A 213 -8.25 18.71 -9.68
C VAL A 213 -7.59 18.78 -11.05
N THR A 214 -6.27 18.81 -11.11
CA THR A 214 -5.49 18.91 -12.34
C THR A 214 -4.66 17.66 -12.60
N PRO A 215 -4.64 17.12 -13.82
CA PRO A 215 -3.77 16.00 -14.19
C PRO A 215 -2.33 16.46 -14.41
N LEU A 216 -1.35 15.57 -14.17
CA LEU A 216 0.06 15.80 -14.48
C LEU A 216 0.28 15.94 -16.00
N PHE A 217 -0.34 15.05 -16.77
CA PHE A 217 -0.29 15.06 -18.23
C PHE A 217 -1.62 15.50 -18.80
N SER A 218 -1.58 16.39 -19.82
CA SER A 218 -2.78 16.71 -20.59
C SER A 218 -3.32 15.46 -21.29
N LYS A 219 -4.56 15.53 -21.76
CA LYS A 219 -5.16 14.46 -22.55
C LYS A 219 -4.33 14.10 -23.77
N GLU A 220 -3.82 15.12 -24.48
CA GLU A 220 -3.03 14.96 -25.70
C GLU A 220 -1.69 14.29 -25.39
N GLN A 221 -1.00 14.72 -24.32
CA GLN A 221 0.27 14.12 -23.87
C GLN A 221 0.06 12.64 -23.47
N PHE A 222 -0.97 12.38 -22.68
CA PHE A 222 -1.26 11.01 -22.24
C PHE A 222 -1.65 10.10 -23.41
N CYS A 223 -2.46 10.59 -24.37
CA CYS A 223 -2.79 9.84 -25.58
C CYS A 223 -1.55 9.53 -26.45
N ALA A 224 -0.60 10.48 -26.54
CA ALA A 224 0.65 10.25 -27.27
C ALA A 224 1.50 9.15 -26.62
N MET A 225 1.64 9.15 -25.28
CA MET A 225 2.32 8.07 -24.55
C MET A 225 1.65 6.71 -24.79
N VAL A 226 0.30 6.68 -24.81
CA VAL A 226 -0.49 5.49 -25.13
C VAL A 226 -0.16 4.95 -26.52
N GLU A 227 -0.13 5.81 -27.55
CA GLU A 227 0.17 5.35 -28.92
C GLU A 227 1.61 4.85 -29.04
N THR A 228 2.57 5.46 -28.31
CA THR A 228 3.95 4.95 -28.25
C THR A 228 3.99 3.59 -27.55
N ALA A 229 3.29 3.41 -26.42
CA ALA A 229 3.20 2.13 -25.74
C ALA A 229 2.58 1.03 -26.62
N LYS A 230 1.54 1.37 -27.38
CA LYS A 230 0.94 0.47 -28.38
C LYS A 230 1.91 0.06 -29.48
N HIS A 231 2.80 0.97 -29.88
CA HIS A 231 3.86 0.62 -30.82
C HIS A 231 4.77 -0.46 -30.25
N HIS A 232 5.26 -0.31 -29.02
CA HIS A 232 6.09 -1.31 -28.36
C HIS A 232 5.38 -2.67 -28.15
N ILE A 233 4.05 -2.67 -27.93
CA ILE A 233 3.26 -3.91 -27.89
C ILE A 233 3.23 -4.57 -29.29
N ARG A 234 3.08 -3.82 -30.37
CA ARG A 234 3.06 -4.37 -31.73
C ARG A 234 4.41 -4.91 -32.18
N GLU A 235 5.50 -4.24 -31.78
CA GLU A 235 6.86 -4.70 -32.05
C GLU A 235 7.26 -5.93 -31.20
N GLY A 236 6.50 -6.25 -30.17
CA GLY A 236 6.74 -7.41 -29.31
C GLY A 236 7.67 -7.16 -28.14
N ASP A 237 7.99 -5.91 -27.83
CA ASP A 237 8.81 -5.55 -26.67
C ASP A 237 8.12 -5.89 -25.35
N ILE A 238 6.81 -5.70 -25.30
CA ILE A 238 5.97 -5.93 -24.12
C ILE A 238 4.60 -6.51 -24.52
N PHE A 239 3.95 -7.17 -23.58
CA PHE A 239 2.56 -7.65 -23.73
C PHE A 239 1.55 -6.69 -23.14
N GLN A 240 1.93 -6.03 -22.04
CA GLN A 240 1.13 -5.08 -21.28
C GLN A 240 2.02 -4.02 -20.65
N ILE A 241 1.49 -2.80 -20.54
CA ILE A 241 2.09 -1.71 -19.78
C ILE A 241 0.99 -0.91 -19.10
N VAL A 242 1.25 -0.45 -17.87
CA VAL A 242 0.35 0.41 -17.10
C VAL A 242 0.97 1.79 -17.01
N LEU A 243 0.47 2.72 -17.82
CA LEU A 243 0.83 4.13 -17.77
C LEU A 243 -0.03 4.85 -16.73
N SER A 244 0.56 5.85 -16.09
CA SER A 244 0.00 6.55 -14.95
C SER A 244 -0.19 8.03 -15.26
N ASN A 245 -1.30 8.61 -14.82
CA ASN A 245 -1.52 10.06 -14.89
C ASN A 245 -2.03 10.57 -13.54
N ARG A 246 -1.15 11.20 -12.81
CA ARG A 246 -1.39 11.74 -11.47
C ARG A 246 -2.35 12.95 -11.54
N LEU A 247 -3.33 12.98 -10.65
CA LEU A 247 -4.20 14.14 -10.46
C LEU A 247 -3.87 14.86 -9.16
N SER A 248 -3.82 16.19 -9.19
CA SER A 248 -3.51 17.03 -8.02
C SER A 248 -4.55 18.10 -7.78
N ALA A 249 -4.78 18.42 -6.52
CA ALA A 249 -5.60 19.56 -6.12
C ALA A 249 -5.07 20.19 -4.82
N PRO A 250 -5.21 21.52 -4.64
CA PRO A 250 -4.99 22.16 -3.35
C PRO A 250 -5.92 21.59 -2.30
N PHE A 251 -5.40 21.34 -1.09
CA PHE A 251 -6.16 20.73 0.00
C PHE A 251 -5.74 21.30 1.36
N GLU A 252 -6.70 21.43 2.26
CA GLU A 252 -6.52 21.88 3.65
C GLU A 252 -7.14 20.87 4.61
N GLY A 253 -6.62 20.80 5.84
CA GLY A 253 -7.13 19.92 6.89
C GLY A 253 -6.36 18.62 7.02
N SER A 254 -6.98 17.59 7.65
CA SER A 254 -6.41 16.26 7.88
C SER A 254 -7.08 15.22 7.01
N LEU A 255 -6.30 14.23 6.57
CA LEU A 255 -6.82 13.05 5.87
C LEU A 255 -7.58 12.06 6.77
N LEU A 256 -7.49 12.21 8.10
CA LEU A 256 -8.12 11.24 9.00
C LEU A 256 -9.63 11.17 8.82
N ASP A 257 -10.30 12.31 8.64
CA ASP A 257 -11.75 12.35 8.42
C ASP A 257 -12.11 11.82 7.01
N THR A 258 -11.31 12.15 6.01
CA THR A 258 -11.45 11.54 4.67
C THR A 258 -11.28 10.02 4.73
N TYR A 259 -10.30 9.51 5.48
CA TYR A 259 -10.11 8.09 5.70
C TYR A 259 -11.31 7.43 6.39
N ARG A 260 -11.93 8.10 7.38
CA ARG A 260 -13.14 7.60 8.05
C ARG A 260 -14.29 7.37 7.08
N VAL A 261 -14.47 8.28 6.14
CA VAL A 261 -15.50 8.13 5.10
C VAL A 261 -15.10 7.06 4.08
N LEU A 262 -13.83 7.03 3.66
CA LEU A 262 -13.30 6.00 2.75
C LEU A 262 -13.59 4.57 3.25
N ARG A 263 -13.45 4.32 4.54
CA ARG A 263 -13.75 3.02 5.17
C ARG A 263 -15.19 2.54 4.94
N THR A 264 -16.12 3.48 4.82
CA THR A 264 -17.56 3.16 4.68
C THR A 264 -17.99 2.97 3.24
N ILE A 265 -17.34 3.64 2.30
CA ILE A 265 -17.74 3.61 0.90
C ILE A 265 -16.90 2.65 0.07
N ASN A 266 -15.65 2.40 0.48
CA ASN A 266 -14.74 1.48 -0.20
C ASN A 266 -14.04 0.54 0.79
N PRO A 267 -14.81 -0.32 1.51
CA PRO A 267 -14.23 -1.30 2.40
C PRO A 267 -13.33 -2.26 1.61
N SER A 268 -12.08 -2.40 2.03
CA SER A 268 -11.06 -3.21 1.34
C SER A 268 -10.31 -4.11 2.33
N PRO A 269 -9.69 -5.22 1.87
CA PRO A 269 -8.87 -6.09 2.72
C PRO A 269 -7.73 -5.37 3.43
N TYR A 270 -7.17 -4.35 2.77
CA TYR A 270 -6.12 -3.50 3.32
C TYR A 270 -6.58 -2.06 3.34
N MET A 271 -6.84 -1.56 4.53
CA MET A 271 -7.13 -0.17 4.80
C MET A 271 -6.00 0.38 5.67
N PHE A 272 -5.47 1.55 5.31
CA PHE A 272 -4.36 2.12 6.04
C PHE A 272 -4.44 3.64 6.13
N TYR A 273 -3.97 4.13 7.25
CA TYR A 273 -3.70 5.53 7.52
C TYR A 273 -2.29 5.64 8.10
N PHE A 274 -1.51 6.57 7.59
CA PHE A 274 -0.14 6.80 8.00
C PHE A 274 0.13 8.31 8.07
N SER A 275 0.76 8.75 9.15
CA SER A 275 1.13 10.14 9.37
C SER A 275 2.59 10.21 9.78
N GLY A 276 3.38 10.96 9.03
CA GLY A 276 4.81 11.19 9.25
C GLY A 276 5.12 12.68 9.44
N THR A 277 6.41 13.03 9.39
CA THR A 277 6.87 14.41 9.54
C THR A 277 6.37 15.30 8.41
N ASP A 278 6.46 14.83 7.18
CA ASP A 278 6.23 15.59 5.93
C ASP A 278 5.14 14.98 5.05
N VAL A 279 4.52 13.89 5.47
CA VAL A 279 3.54 13.16 4.67
C VAL A 279 2.38 12.65 5.54
N GLU A 280 1.18 12.69 5.00
CA GLU A 280 0.00 12.00 5.53
C GLU A 280 -0.59 11.16 4.39
N VAL A 281 -0.82 9.87 4.63
CA VAL A 281 -1.28 8.91 3.63
C VAL A 281 -2.52 8.20 4.14
N ALA A 282 -3.53 8.09 3.30
CA ALA A 282 -4.70 7.27 3.58
C ALA A 282 -5.05 6.43 2.34
N GLY A 283 -5.40 5.18 2.54
CA GLY A 283 -5.65 4.30 1.41
C GLY A 283 -6.50 3.09 1.70
N ALA A 284 -6.97 2.49 0.61
CA ALA A 284 -7.72 1.25 0.55
C ALA A 284 -7.18 0.43 -0.63
N SER A 285 -6.77 -0.82 -0.40
CA SER A 285 -6.25 -1.71 -1.43
C SER A 285 -6.86 -3.11 -1.32
N PRO A 286 -7.28 -3.72 -2.42
CA PRO A 286 -7.71 -5.11 -2.44
C PRO A 286 -6.53 -6.09 -2.60
N GLU A 287 -5.34 -5.62 -2.95
CA GLU A 287 -4.24 -6.46 -3.40
C GLU A 287 -3.15 -6.62 -2.34
N THR A 288 -2.70 -7.86 -2.17
CA THR A 288 -1.51 -8.20 -1.39
C THR A 288 -0.31 -8.28 -2.32
N LEU A 289 0.69 -7.43 -2.13
CA LEU A 289 1.92 -7.48 -2.91
C LEU A 289 2.66 -8.79 -2.67
N VAL A 290 3.06 -9.03 -1.43
CA VAL A 290 3.70 -10.27 -0.99
C VAL A 290 3.44 -10.49 0.50
N LYS A 291 3.30 -11.76 0.89
CA LYS A 291 3.19 -12.18 2.29
C LYS A 291 4.23 -13.26 2.56
N LEU A 292 5.07 -13.04 3.54
CA LEU A 292 6.01 -14.05 4.06
C LEU A 292 5.56 -14.47 5.46
N LYS A 293 5.29 -15.75 5.63
CA LYS A 293 4.95 -16.33 6.93
C LYS A 293 5.55 -17.72 7.06
N ASP A 294 6.28 -17.96 8.14
CA ASP A 294 6.86 -19.28 8.46
C ASP A 294 7.67 -19.89 7.30
N GLY A 295 8.47 -19.05 6.61
CA GLY A 295 9.28 -19.44 5.46
C GLY A 295 8.52 -19.60 4.15
N VAL A 296 7.20 -19.37 4.11
CA VAL A 296 6.38 -19.48 2.92
C VAL A 296 5.96 -18.10 2.42
N LEU A 297 6.26 -17.87 1.14
CA LEU A 297 5.87 -16.68 0.38
C LEU A 297 4.53 -16.92 -0.32
N HIS A 298 3.69 -15.88 -0.35
CA HIS A 298 2.47 -15.87 -1.15
C HIS A 298 2.33 -14.54 -1.87
N THR A 299 1.83 -14.58 -3.11
CA THR A 299 1.27 -13.43 -3.83
C THR A 299 -0.09 -13.80 -4.39
N PHE A 300 -0.96 -12.79 -4.56
CA PHE A 300 -2.37 -13.00 -4.86
C PHE A 300 -2.77 -12.17 -6.10
N PRO A 301 -2.41 -12.62 -7.31
CA PRO A 301 -2.79 -11.94 -8.53
C PRO A 301 -4.32 -11.82 -8.64
N LEU A 302 -4.80 -10.59 -8.88
CA LEU A 302 -6.19 -10.28 -9.13
C LEU A 302 -6.32 -9.64 -10.51
N ALA A 303 -7.24 -10.15 -11.34
CA ALA A 303 -7.58 -9.54 -12.64
C ALA A 303 -8.97 -9.99 -13.07
N GLY A 304 -9.48 -9.30 -14.11
CA GLY A 304 -10.85 -9.51 -14.56
C GLY A 304 -11.86 -8.93 -13.58
N THR A 305 -12.86 -8.24 -14.08
CA THR A 305 -13.82 -7.54 -13.22
C THR A 305 -15.23 -7.68 -13.77
N ARG A 306 -16.19 -7.97 -12.89
CA ARG A 306 -17.63 -7.82 -13.13
C ARG A 306 -18.27 -7.10 -11.95
N PRO A 307 -19.31 -6.30 -12.17
CA PRO A 307 -20.12 -5.76 -11.08
C PRO A 307 -20.80 -6.90 -10.33
N ARG A 308 -21.22 -6.64 -9.08
CA ARG A 308 -22.08 -7.56 -8.34
C ARG A 308 -23.48 -7.57 -8.92
N GLY A 309 -24.11 -8.73 -8.98
CA GLY A 309 -25.51 -8.89 -9.34
C GLY A 309 -26.46 -8.30 -8.29
N LYS A 310 -27.66 -7.92 -8.70
CA LYS A 310 -28.71 -7.46 -7.77
C LYS A 310 -29.41 -8.63 -7.09
N THR A 311 -29.36 -9.83 -7.68
CA THR A 311 -29.86 -11.09 -7.13
C THR A 311 -28.75 -12.14 -7.19
N ASP A 312 -28.90 -13.23 -6.44
CA ASP A 312 -27.93 -14.33 -6.43
C ASP A 312 -27.83 -15.01 -7.81
N GLU A 313 -28.92 -15.06 -8.57
CA GLU A 313 -28.93 -15.62 -9.92
C GLU A 313 -28.16 -14.74 -10.90
N GLU A 314 -28.35 -13.42 -10.82
CA GLU A 314 -27.60 -12.44 -11.63
C GLU A 314 -26.12 -12.47 -11.28
N ASP A 315 -25.79 -12.56 -9.99
CA ASP A 315 -24.40 -12.64 -9.48
C ASP A 315 -23.69 -13.90 -10.02
N LYS A 316 -24.36 -15.06 -10.01
CA LYS A 316 -23.84 -16.31 -10.60
C LYS A 316 -23.68 -16.22 -12.11
N ALA A 317 -24.62 -15.60 -12.83
CA ALA A 317 -24.51 -15.43 -14.28
C ALA A 317 -23.32 -14.52 -14.65
N LEU A 318 -23.06 -13.46 -13.86
CA LEU A 318 -21.91 -12.59 -14.03
C LEU A 318 -20.59 -13.31 -13.72
N GLU A 319 -20.57 -14.17 -12.70
CA GLU A 319 -19.44 -15.05 -12.39
C GLU A 319 -19.12 -16.00 -13.55
N GLU A 320 -20.12 -16.72 -14.06
CA GLU A 320 -19.95 -17.60 -15.21
C GLU A 320 -19.46 -16.84 -16.45
N SER A 321 -20.03 -15.66 -16.70
CA SER A 321 -19.56 -14.77 -17.78
C SER A 321 -18.09 -14.36 -17.62
N LEU A 322 -17.64 -14.11 -16.39
CA LEU A 322 -16.26 -13.74 -16.10
C LEU A 322 -15.31 -14.91 -16.32
N LEU A 323 -15.65 -16.09 -15.83
CA LEU A 323 -14.85 -17.30 -15.95
C LEU A 323 -14.77 -17.86 -17.38
N HIS A 324 -15.69 -17.46 -18.28
CA HIS A 324 -15.67 -17.84 -19.69
C HIS A 324 -15.13 -16.73 -20.62
N ASP A 325 -14.74 -15.57 -20.07
CA ASP A 325 -14.15 -14.49 -20.85
C ASP A 325 -12.66 -14.79 -21.16
N GLU A 326 -12.39 -15.28 -22.38
CA GLU A 326 -11.03 -15.64 -22.81
C GLU A 326 -10.02 -14.51 -22.66
N LYS A 327 -10.44 -13.25 -22.80
CA LYS A 327 -9.58 -12.08 -22.66
C LYS A 327 -9.19 -11.87 -21.19
N GLU A 328 -10.16 -11.89 -20.30
CA GLU A 328 -9.93 -11.71 -18.86
C GLU A 328 -9.09 -12.86 -18.30
N LEU A 329 -9.36 -14.10 -18.71
CA LEU A 329 -8.56 -15.27 -18.36
C LEU A 329 -7.11 -15.18 -18.89
N ALA A 330 -6.92 -14.72 -20.12
CA ALA A 330 -5.57 -14.57 -20.69
C ALA A 330 -4.76 -13.50 -19.97
N GLU A 331 -5.40 -12.39 -19.58
CA GLU A 331 -4.76 -11.35 -18.76
C GLU A 331 -4.43 -11.86 -17.36
N HIS A 332 -5.37 -12.56 -16.73
CA HIS A 332 -5.17 -13.12 -15.40
C HIS A 332 -4.02 -14.14 -15.40
N ASN A 333 -3.98 -15.06 -16.38
CA ASN A 333 -2.88 -16.03 -16.52
C ASN A 333 -1.52 -15.34 -16.68
N MET A 334 -1.45 -14.25 -17.41
CA MET A 334 -0.22 -13.46 -17.52
C MET A 334 0.23 -12.89 -16.16
N LEU A 335 -0.69 -12.40 -15.33
CA LEU A 335 -0.37 -11.90 -13.98
C LEU A 335 0.03 -13.05 -13.04
N VAL A 336 -0.59 -14.23 -13.17
CA VAL A 336 -0.17 -15.43 -12.42
C VAL A 336 1.25 -15.81 -12.78
N ASP A 337 1.60 -15.85 -14.08
CA ASP A 337 2.95 -16.14 -14.53
C ASP A 337 3.96 -15.08 -14.06
N LEU A 338 3.57 -13.82 -14.05
CA LEU A 338 4.40 -12.76 -13.49
C LEU A 338 4.66 -12.97 -11.99
N GLY A 339 3.62 -13.31 -11.21
CA GLY A 339 3.76 -13.64 -9.79
C GLY A 339 4.64 -14.86 -9.54
N ARG A 340 4.55 -15.89 -10.39
CA ARG A 340 5.44 -17.07 -10.35
C ARG A 340 6.90 -16.68 -10.62
N ASN A 341 7.15 -15.83 -11.61
CA ASN A 341 8.48 -15.31 -11.91
C ASN A 341 9.06 -14.49 -10.77
N ASP A 342 8.25 -13.60 -10.17
CA ASP A 342 8.67 -12.77 -9.05
C ASP A 342 9.06 -13.61 -7.84
N LEU A 343 8.20 -14.53 -7.40
CA LEU A 343 8.51 -15.43 -6.30
C LEU A 343 9.67 -16.38 -6.65
N GLY A 344 9.81 -16.77 -7.92
CA GLY A 344 10.88 -17.65 -8.39
C GLY A 344 12.28 -17.10 -8.15
N LYS A 345 12.45 -15.79 -8.12
CA LYS A 345 13.75 -15.12 -7.85
C LYS A 345 14.28 -15.45 -6.45
N VAL A 346 13.40 -15.65 -5.48
CA VAL A 346 13.75 -15.80 -4.05
C VAL A 346 13.31 -17.13 -3.43
N SER A 347 12.60 -17.96 -4.17
CA SER A 347 12.12 -19.26 -3.68
C SER A 347 13.10 -20.40 -3.94
N LYS A 348 13.03 -21.45 -3.13
CA LYS A 348 13.72 -22.73 -3.34
C LYS A 348 13.27 -23.32 -4.67
N PHE A 349 14.20 -23.90 -5.42
CA PHE A 349 13.91 -24.48 -6.71
C PHE A 349 12.82 -25.57 -6.61
N GLY A 350 11.84 -25.53 -7.53
CA GLY A 350 10.74 -26.49 -7.58
C GLY A 350 9.61 -26.26 -6.55
N THR A 351 9.68 -25.21 -5.70
CA THR A 351 8.66 -24.96 -4.67
C THR A 351 7.59 -23.95 -5.10
N VAL A 352 7.82 -23.22 -6.22
CA VAL A 352 6.82 -22.26 -6.72
C VAL A 352 5.64 -22.99 -7.33
N GLN A 353 4.46 -22.79 -6.75
CA GLN A 353 3.23 -23.48 -7.14
C GLN A 353 2.05 -22.50 -7.16
N VAL A 354 1.08 -22.79 -8.04
CA VAL A 354 -0.23 -22.12 -8.00
C VAL A 354 -1.15 -22.98 -7.15
N GLU A 355 -1.39 -22.55 -5.91
CA GLU A 355 -2.25 -23.28 -4.96
C GLU A 355 -3.73 -23.16 -5.32
N LYS A 356 -4.13 -22.00 -5.81
CA LYS A 356 -5.51 -21.71 -6.19
C LYS A 356 -5.47 -20.93 -7.50
N LEU A 357 -6.19 -21.42 -8.49
CA LEU A 357 -6.25 -20.83 -9.83
C LEU A 357 -7.69 -20.45 -10.18
N HIS A 358 -7.91 -19.25 -10.72
CA HIS A 358 -9.19 -18.76 -11.21
C HIS A 358 -10.34 -18.80 -10.19
N SER A 359 -10.08 -18.49 -8.92
CA SER A 359 -11.17 -18.33 -7.96
C SER A 359 -11.88 -16.99 -8.14
N ILE A 360 -13.17 -16.97 -7.84
CA ILE A 360 -13.90 -15.71 -7.80
C ILE A 360 -13.82 -15.12 -6.39
N GLU A 361 -13.22 -13.95 -6.33
CA GLU A 361 -13.15 -13.14 -5.12
C GLU A 361 -14.23 -12.06 -5.19
N ARG A 362 -15.18 -12.11 -4.23
CA ARG A 362 -16.32 -11.20 -4.18
C ARG A 362 -16.07 -10.07 -3.21
N TYR A 363 -16.20 -8.85 -3.71
CA TYR A 363 -16.15 -7.63 -2.91
C TYR A 363 -17.52 -6.98 -2.84
N SER A 364 -17.64 -5.84 -2.18
CA SER A 364 -18.91 -5.17 -1.96
C SER A 364 -19.63 -4.77 -3.25
N HIS A 365 -18.89 -4.33 -4.28
CA HIS A 365 -19.46 -3.80 -5.53
C HIS A 365 -19.03 -4.54 -6.79
N VAL A 366 -17.96 -5.31 -6.70
CA VAL A 366 -17.36 -6.02 -7.84
C VAL A 366 -16.93 -7.42 -7.44
N MET A 367 -16.72 -8.28 -8.44
CA MET A 367 -16.04 -9.57 -8.31
C MET A 367 -14.84 -9.61 -9.25
N HIS A 368 -13.79 -10.32 -8.84
CA HIS A 368 -12.56 -10.50 -9.59
C HIS A 368 -12.19 -11.98 -9.73
N ILE A 369 -11.39 -12.29 -10.75
CA ILE A 369 -10.67 -13.56 -10.78
C ILE A 369 -9.43 -13.44 -9.91
N GLY A 370 -9.29 -14.29 -8.92
CA GLY A 370 -8.14 -14.37 -8.03
C GLY A 370 -7.39 -15.68 -8.19
N SER A 371 -6.10 -15.63 -7.94
CA SER A 371 -5.24 -16.82 -7.83
C SER A 371 -4.27 -16.66 -6.69
N THR A 372 -3.76 -17.77 -6.17
CA THR A 372 -2.74 -17.79 -5.12
C THR A 372 -1.50 -18.48 -5.64
N VAL A 373 -0.39 -17.77 -5.64
CA VAL A 373 0.92 -18.34 -5.94
C VAL A 373 1.73 -18.40 -4.66
N ARG A 374 2.32 -19.57 -4.37
CA ARG A 374 3.20 -19.77 -3.21
C ARG A 374 4.60 -20.16 -3.64
N GLY A 375 5.56 -19.96 -2.74
CA GLY A 375 6.92 -20.48 -2.83
C GLY A 375 7.56 -20.57 -1.45
N GLU A 376 8.52 -21.47 -1.26
CA GLU A 376 9.31 -21.53 -0.04
C GLU A 376 10.55 -20.66 -0.22
N ILE A 377 10.73 -19.68 0.68
CA ILE A 377 11.89 -18.78 0.60
C ILE A 377 13.19 -19.55 0.78
N ARG A 378 14.22 -19.21 0.01
CA ARG A 378 15.54 -19.79 0.17
C ARG A 378 16.16 -19.40 1.51
N ASP A 379 17.05 -20.24 2.03
CA ASP A 379 17.67 -20.03 3.33
C ASP A 379 18.68 -18.85 3.33
N ASP A 380 19.14 -18.42 2.15
CA ASP A 380 20.02 -17.26 1.93
C ASP A 380 19.23 -15.97 1.60
N ARG A 381 17.90 -15.96 1.72
CA ARG A 381 17.01 -14.84 1.42
C ARG A 381 16.09 -14.49 2.57
N ASP A 382 15.65 -13.24 2.61
CA ASP A 382 14.82 -12.71 3.67
C ASP A 382 13.57 -11.94 3.15
N ALA A 383 12.86 -11.27 4.06
CA ALA A 383 11.66 -10.52 3.72
C ALA A 383 11.95 -9.29 2.82
N LEU A 384 13.13 -8.69 2.91
CA LEU A 384 13.52 -7.56 2.07
C LEU A 384 13.80 -8.04 0.64
N ASP A 385 14.51 -9.17 0.48
CA ASP A 385 14.66 -9.81 -0.83
C ASP A 385 13.31 -10.14 -1.47
N ALA A 386 12.33 -10.57 -0.66
CA ALA A 386 10.98 -10.85 -1.16
C ALA A 386 10.27 -9.59 -1.66
N ILE A 387 10.41 -8.47 -0.94
CA ILE A 387 9.87 -7.17 -1.38
C ILE A 387 10.54 -6.73 -2.68
N GLU A 388 11.86 -6.79 -2.77
CA GLU A 388 12.63 -6.41 -3.95
C GLU A 388 12.30 -7.27 -5.18
N ALA A 389 12.05 -8.56 -4.99
CA ALA A 389 11.69 -9.47 -6.07
C ALA A 389 10.33 -9.16 -6.70
N VAL A 390 9.36 -8.68 -5.90
CA VAL A 390 7.99 -8.45 -6.37
C VAL A 390 7.69 -7.00 -6.71
N LEU A 391 8.41 -6.02 -6.13
CA LEU A 391 8.20 -4.59 -6.36
C LEU A 391 8.74 -4.16 -7.74
N PRO A 392 7.97 -3.34 -8.51
CA PRO A 392 6.57 -3.02 -8.33
C PRO A 392 5.65 -4.17 -8.72
N ALA A 393 4.40 -4.15 -8.22
CA ALA A 393 3.40 -5.14 -8.62
C ALA A 393 3.21 -5.18 -10.14
N GLY A 394 2.87 -6.35 -10.67
CA GLY A 394 2.60 -6.51 -12.12
C GLY A 394 1.44 -5.67 -12.61
N THR A 395 0.43 -5.50 -11.75
CA THR A 395 -0.75 -4.65 -11.96
C THR A 395 -0.42 -3.17 -12.08
N LEU A 396 0.75 -2.74 -11.61
CA LEU A 396 1.22 -1.35 -11.60
C LEU A 396 2.33 -1.09 -12.64
N SER A 397 2.83 -2.12 -13.31
CA SER A 397 3.97 -2.05 -14.22
C SER A 397 3.63 -2.61 -15.59
N GLY A 398 3.69 -3.91 -15.77
CA GLY A 398 3.40 -4.59 -17.02
C GLY A 398 4.20 -5.89 -17.19
N ALA A 399 4.17 -6.44 -18.39
CA ALA A 399 4.81 -7.71 -18.71
C ALA A 399 5.49 -7.65 -20.10
N PRO A 400 6.75 -8.08 -20.23
CA PRO A 400 7.72 -8.44 -19.17
C PRO A 400 8.03 -7.22 -18.26
N LYS A 401 8.12 -7.45 -16.94
CA LYS A 401 8.18 -6.41 -15.90
C LYS A 401 9.28 -5.37 -16.14
N ILE A 402 10.52 -5.80 -16.29
CA ILE A 402 11.68 -4.91 -16.38
C ILE A 402 11.57 -4.01 -17.62
N ARG A 403 11.22 -4.58 -18.79
CA ARG A 403 11.04 -3.79 -20.00
C ARG A 403 9.88 -2.81 -19.90
N ALA A 404 8.77 -3.22 -19.30
CA ALA A 404 7.64 -2.33 -19.05
C ALA A 404 8.04 -1.17 -18.12
N CYS A 405 8.81 -1.43 -17.04
CA CYS A 405 9.30 -0.38 -16.14
C CYS A 405 10.27 0.58 -16.83
N GLN A 406 11.16 0.09 -17.72
CA GLN A 406 12.03 0.96 -18.54
C GLN A 406 11.20 1.91 -19.40
N LEU A 407 10.22 1.39 -20.12
CA LEU A 407 9.34 2.20 -20.97
C LEU A 407 8.49 3.18 -20.15
N ILE A 408 8.03 2.82 -18.97
CA ILE A 408 7.34 3.71 -18.05
C ILE A 408 8.24 4.90 -17.69
N GLY A 409 9.48 4.63 -17.29
CA GLY A 409 10.45 5.67 -16.97
C GLY A 409 10.73 6.62 -18.15
N GLU A 410 10.86 6.07 -19.37
CA GLU A 410 11.06 6.84 -20.59
C GLU A 410 9.84 7.69 -20.99
N LEU A 411 8.64 7.11 -20.91
CA LEU A 411 7.40 7.76 -21.38
C LEU A 411 6.87 8.80 -20.39
N GLU A 412 6.86 8.49 -19.12
CA GLU A 412 6.36 9.39 -18.08
C GLU A 412 7.41 10.43 -17.66
N ASN A 413 8.69 10.06 -17.72
CA ASN A 413 9.83 10.89 -17.28
C ASN A 413 9.60 11.59 -15.93
N ASN A 414 8.82 10.96 -15.05
CA ASN A 414 8.47 11.47 -13.73
C ASN A 414 8.53 10.37 -12.71
N LYS A 415 9.10 10.63 -11.53
CA LYS A 415 9.08 9.68 -10.42
C LYS A 415 7.65 9.47 -9.97
N ARG A 416 7.27 8.21 -9.74
CA ARG A 416 5.93 7.85 -9.26
C ARG A 416 5.81 7.97 -7.74
N GLY A 417 6.91 7.92 -7.02
CA GLY A 417 6.90 7.95 -5.57
C GLY A 417 6.12 6.78 -4.99
N ILE A 418 5.18 7.07 -4.09
CA ILE A 418 4.30 6.04 -3.53
C ILE A 418 3.12 5.70 -4.43
N TYR A 419 3.05 6.26 -5.63
CA TYR A 419 2.03 5.89 -6.60
C TYR A 419 2.46 4.71 -7.46
N GLY A 420 1.67 3.67 -7.49
CA GLY A 420 1.76 2.69 -8.56
C GLY A 420 0.79 3.03 -9.68
N ASP A 421 -0.49 2.84 -9.45
CA ASP A 421 -1.56 2.94 -10.45
C ASP A 421 -2.67 3.91 -10.04
N ARG A 422 -3.10 4.00 -8.79
CA ARG A 422 -4.31 4.74 -8.39
C ARG A 422 -4.14 5.43 -7.04
N VAL A 423 -3.31 6.44 -7.00
CA VAL A 423 -3.04 7.19 -5.79
C VAL A 423 -3.66 8.58 -5.85
N HIS A 424 -4.22 8.99 -4.74
CA HIS A 424 -4.67 10.35 -4.53
C HIS A 424 -3.78 11.01 -3.48
N ARG A 425 -3.11 12.10 -3.84
CA ARG A 425 -2.23 12.86 -2.94
C ARG A 425 -2.89 14.16 -2.50
N LEU A 426 -2.80 14.47 -1.23
CA LEU A 426 -3.29 15.70 -0.62
C LEU A 426 -2.14 16.43 0.08
N HIS A 427 -1.89 17.69 -0.29
CA HIS A 427 -0.87 18.55 0.29
C HIS A 427 -1.45 19.63 1.21
N ARG A 428 -0.84 19.87 2.35
CA ARG A 428 -1.40 20.74 3.40
C ARG A 428 -1.24 22.25 3.17
N GLU A 429 -0.20 22.78 2.58
CA GLU A 429 -0.04 24.24 2.42
C GLU A 429 -0.34 24.77 1.03
N TYR A 430 -0.05 23.95 0.03
CA TYR A 430 -0.51 24.17 -1.34
C TYR A 430 -1.39 23.04 -1.79
N GLY A 431 -1.78 22.20 -0.80
CA GLY A 431 -2.40 20.92 -0.87
C GLY A 431 -2.79 20.51 -2.29
N TYR A 432 -2.30 19.39 -2.79
CA TYR A 432 -2.66 18.87 -4.11
C TYR A 432 -3.29 17.49 -3.99
N LEU A 433 -4.44 17.28 -4.58
CA LEU A 433 -5.04 15.96 -4.77
C LEU A 433 -4.50 15.35 -6.06
N HIS A 434 -3.93 14.15 -5.98
CA HIS A 434 -3.42 13.44 -7.15
C HIS A 434 -4.26 12.19 -7.45
N ARG A 435 -4.70 12.04 -8.68
CA ARG A 435 -5.59 10.97 -9.14
C ARG A 435 -5.08 10.35 -10.44
N HIS A 436 -5.12 9.05 -10.55
CA HIS A 436 -4.80 8.32 -11.77
C HIS A 436 -6.04 7.87 -12.52
N PRO A 437 -6.27 8.30 -13.74
CA PRO A 437 -7.23 7.66 -14.60
C PRO A 437 -6.52 6.74 -15.62
N HIS A 438 -7.01 5.53 -15.71
CA HIS A 438 -6.86 4.60 -16.83
C HIS A 438 -5.66 3.66 -16.86
N ARG A 439 -5.97 2.44 -16.54
CA ARG A 439 -5.30 1.23 -17.01
C ARG A 439 -5.46 1.15 -18.53
N LEU A 440 -4.36 1.20 -19.25
CA LEU A 440 -4.36 0.90 -20.67
C LEU A 440 -4.30 -0.60 -20.87
N GLN A 441 -5.46 -1.19 -21.01
CA GLN A 441 -5.59 -2.53 -21.58
C GLN A 441 -5.72 -2.41 -23.08
N GLU A 442 -4.69 -2.74 -23.81
CA GLU A 442 -4.85 -3.02 -25.21
C GLU A 442 -5.34 -4.45 -25.42
N LYS A 443 -6.38 -4.57 -26.25
CA LYS A 443 -6.79 -5.85 -26.79
C LYS A 443 -5.60 -6.48 -27.49
N ARG A 444 -5.14 -7.63 -27.01
CA ARG A 444 -4.18 -8.46 -27.75
C ARG A 444 -4.65 -8.58 -29.19
N ALA A 445 -3.92 -8.01 -30.12
CA ALA A 445 -4.04 -8.40 -31.51
C ALA A 445 -3.56 -9.85 -31.59
N ARG A 446 -4.47 -10.79 -31.77
CA ARG A 446 -4.12 -12.16 -32.13
C ARG A 446 -3.34 -12.06 -33.43
N VAL A 447 -2.04 -12.31 -33.41
CA VAL A 447 -1.29 -12.64 -34.60
C VAL A 447 -1.72 -14.06 -34.97
N ARG A 448 -2.81 -14.18 -35.70
CA ARG A 448 -3.02 -15.32 -36.58
C ARG A 448 -2.16 -15.05 -37.82
N PRO A 449 -1.38 -16.00 -38.34
CA PRO A 449 -0.79 -15.84 -39.64
C PRO A 449 -1.92 -15.80 -40.66
N GLN A 450 -2.32 -14.61 -41.06
CA GLN A 450 -3.29 -14.44 -42.14
C GLN A 450 -2.57 -14.34 -43.46
N ARG A 451 -2.88 -15.33 -44.31
CA ARG A 451 -2.78 -15.19 -45.75
C ARG A 451 -3.58 -13.95 -46.20
N ARG A 452 -2.95 -13.16 -47.01
CA ARG A 452 -3.37 -12.03 -47.86
C ARG A 452 -4.89 -11.82 -47.97
N GLY A 453 -5.33 -10.56 -47.70
CA GLY A 453 -6.50 -9.98 -48.36
C GLY A 453 -7.36 -9.08 -47.45
N HIS A 454 -7.35 -7.84 -47.78
CA HIS A 454 -8.30 -6.76 -47.55
C HIS A 454 -7.99 -5.67 -46.52
N ARG A 455 -7.78 -4.49 -47.09
CA ARG A 455 -7.72 -3.20 -46.39
C ARG A 455 -9.07 -2.86 -45.78
N GLY A 456 -9.14 -2.77 -44.46
CA GLY A 456 -10.25 -2.21 -43.71
C GLY A 456 -9.76 -1.06 -42.84
N ARG A 457 -10.23 0.15 -43.12
CA ARG A 457 -9.99 1.33 -42.29
C ARG A 457 -10.64 1.13 -40.93
N PHE A 458 -9.86 1.03 -39.88
CA PHE A 458 -10.35 1.11 -38.49
C PHE A 458 -10.42 2.58 -38.07
N ARG A 459 -11.62 3.07 -37.79
CA ARG A 459 -11.84 4.33 -37.04
C ARG A 459 -11.79 4.01 -35.54
N PRO A 460 -11.06 4.78 -34.73
CA PRO A 460 -11.12 4.63 -33.27
C PRO A 460 -12.48 5.11 -32.77
N ARG A 461 -13.22 4.27 -32.08
CA ARG A 461 -14.40 4.70 -31.33
C ARG A 461 -13.94 5.32 -30.02
N ASN A 462 -14.04 6.65 -29.96
CA ASN A 462 -13.99 7.42 -28.74
C ASN A 462 -15.13 7.02 -27.81
N ARG A 463 -14.81 6.52 -26.62
CA ARG A 463 -15.66 6.68 -25.44
C ARG A 463 -14.90 7.52 -24.43
N VAL A 464 -14.96 8.81 -24.63
CA VAL A 464 -14.81 9.82 -23.59
C VAL A 464 -16.07 10.65 -23.69
N SER A 465 -17.08 10.28 -22.92
CA SER A 465 -18.27 11.12 -22.76
C SER A 465 -18.15 11.92 -21.48
N GLY A 466 -18.02 13.19 -21.64
CA GLY A 466 -18.68 14.21 -20.85
C GLY A 466 -18.07 14.59 -19.52
N MET A 467 -17.25 15.63 -19.54
CA MET A 467 -17.32 16.72 -18.55
C MET A 467 -16.63 17.96 -19.15
N HIS A 468 -17.41 18.77 -19.81
CA HIS A 468 -17.14 20.20 -19.93
C HIS A 468 -18.34 20.94 -19.36
N GLN A 469 -18.13 21.65 -18.27
CA GLN A 469 -18.85 22.88 -18.01
C GLN A 469 -17.85 23.95 -17.56
N GLN A 470 -18.03 25.09 -18.20
CA GLN A 470 -17.17 26.26 -18.20
C GLN A 470 -17.17 26.96 -16.86
N GLY A 471 -16.03 27.52 -16.48
CA GLY A 471 -15.89 28.51 -15.44
C GLY A 471 -14.57 29.27 -15.62
N GLU A 472 -14.63 30.41 -16.32
CA GLU A 472 -13.53 31.37 -16.36
C GLU A 472 -13.37 32.07 -15.00
N GLY A 473 -12.17 32.02 -14.41
CA GLY A 473 -11.83 32.75 -13.20
C GLY A 473 -10.33 32.97 -13.06
N ARG A 474 -9.95 34.23 -13.09
CA ARG A 474 -8.61 34.82 -13.09
C ARG A 474 -7.68 34.27 -12.02
N GLY A 475 -6.46 33.90 -12.45
CA GLY A 475 -5.35 33.59 -11.58
C GLY A 475 -4.82 34.78 -10.80
N GLN A 476 -4.63 34.63 -9.51
CA GLN A 476 -3.71 35.43 -8.70
C GLN A 476 -2.57 34.53 -8.22
N ARG A 477 -1.34 34.95 -8.52
CA ARG A 477 -0.12 34.40 -7.96
C ARG A 477 -0.08 34.72 -6.47
N LEU A 478 0.14 33.71 -5.65
CA LEU A 478 0.55 33.89 -4.25
C LEU A 478 1.94 33.30 -4.06
N ASP A 479 2.81 34.13 -3.49
CA ASP A 479 4.22 33.84 -3.26
C ASP A 479 4.43 32.78 -2.17
N ALA A 480 5.54 32.06 -2.33
CA ALA A 480 5.96 30.92 -1.52
C ALA A 480 6.29 31.28 -0.08
N CYS A 481 5.77 30.53 0.87
CA CYS A 481 6.34 30.34 2.20
C CYS A 481 6.33 28.87 2.61
N ALA A 482 7.37 28.47 3.29
CA ALA A 482 7.87 27.12 3.46
C ALA A 482 7.00 26.18 4.33
N GLY A 483 7.01 24.89 4.01
CA GLY A 483 6.92 23.80 4.98
C GLY A 483 5.57 23.13 5.21
N GLY A 484 4.84 22.67 4.18
CA GLY A 484 3.64 21.85 4.33
C GLY A 484 3.87 20.34 4.10
N ARG A 485 3.19 19.51 4.92
CA ARG A 485 3.23 18.04 4.76
C ARG A 485 2.42 17.61 3.54
N PRO A 486 2.97 16.80 2.62
CA PRO A 486 2.15 16.14 1.62
C PRO A 486 1.19 15.16 2.30
N MET A 487 -0.08 15.24 1.95
CA MET A 487 -1.09 14.29 2.39
C MET A 487 -1.49 13.41 1.22
N ILE A 488 -1.50 12.10 1.41
CA ILE A 488 -1.72 11.13 0.34
C ILE A 488 -2.88 10.22 0.70
N LEU A 489 -3.89 10.24 -0.15
CA LEU A 489 -5.00 9.30 -0.11
C LEU A 489 -4.78 8.26 -1.20
N LEU A 490 -4.53 7.00 -0.80
CA LEU A 490 -4.41 5.86 -1.68
C LEU A 490 -5.75 5.16 -1.81
N ILE A 491 -6.32 5.18 -3.01
CA ILE A 491 -7.49 4.37 -3.35
C ILE A 491 -7.10 3.47 -4.49
N ASP A 492 -6.87 2.21 -4.19
CA ASP A 492 -6.72 1.16 -5.17
C ASP A 492 -8.10 0.58 -5.43
N ASN A 493 -8.71 0.97 -6.55
CA ASN A 493 -10.03 0.45 -6.93
C ASN A 493 -10.19 0.34 -8.44
N TYR A 494 -10.68 -0.83 -8.84
CA TYR A 494 -11.01 -1.16 -10.22
C TYR A 494 -12.24 -0.37 -10.72
N ASP A 495 -12.04 0.43 -11.72
CA ASP A 495 -12.94 0.91 -12.79
C ASP A 495 -14.13 1.84 -12.54
N SER A 496 -14.69 2.13 -11.38
CA SER A 496 -15.90 2.93 -11.35
C SER A 496 -16.01 4.06 -10.31
N PHE A 497 -15.00 4.27 -9.49
CA PHE A 497 -15.12 5.14 -8.30
C PHE A 497 -14.56 6.55 -8.42
N SER A 498 -14.11 6.96 -9.57
CA SER A 498 -13.64 8.33 -9.83
C SER A 498 -14.66 9.40 -9.46
N TYR A 499 -15.94 9.10 -9.67
CA TYR A 499 -17.04 10.01 -9.41
C TYR A 499 -17.38 10.11 -7.93
N ASN A 500 -17.24 9.01 -7.20
CA ASN A 500 -17.59 8.97 -5.77
C ASN A 500 -16.59 9.70 -4.88
N LEU A 501 -15.34 9.83 -5.27
CA LEU A 501 -14.37 10.59 -4.50
C LEU A 501 -14.60 12.09 -4.58
N TYR A 502 -15.01 12.60 -5.74
CA TYR A 502 -15.41 14.01 -5.89
C TYR A 502 -16.60 14.33 -4.99
N GLN A 503 -17.57 13.42 -4.91
CA GLN A 503 -18.71 13.53 -3.99
C GLN A 503 -18.27 13.35 -2.53
N LEU A 504 -17.28 12.51 -2.24
CA LEU A 504 -16.78 12.26 -0.90
C LEU A 504 -16.12 13.49 -0.28
N VAL A 505 -15.28 14.18 -1.04
CA VAL A 505 -14.59 15.38 -0.55
C VAL A 505 -15.57 16.56 -0.47
N GLY A 506 -16.59 16.59 -1.34
CA GLY A 506 -17.69 17.56 -1.29
C GLY A 506 -18.78 17.27 -0.27
N ALA A 507 -18.80 16.07 0.35
CA ALA A 507 -19.77 15.67 1.37
C ALA A 507 -19.23 15.81 2.82
N ILE A 508 -18.03 16.34 2.98
CA ILE A 508 -17.41 16.62 4.30
C ILE A 508 -17.78 18.01 4.82
N ASP A 509 -18.56 18.80 4.07
CA ASP A 509 -19.12 20.11 4.52
C ASP A 509 -20.33 19.93 5.45
#